data_5cb1b3f13720c60f0af882a9e26871c2
#
_entry.id   5cb1b3f13720c60f0af882a9e26871c2
#
_cell.length_a   1.000
_cell.length_b   1.000
_cell.length_c   1.000
_cell.angle_alpha   90.00
_cell.angle_beta   90.00
_cell.angle_gamma   90.00
#
_symmetry.space_group_name_H-M   'P 1'
#
loop_
_entity.id
_entity.type
_entity.pdbx_description
1 polymer ?
#
loop_
_entity_poly.entity_id
_entity_poly.type
_entity_poly.pdbx_seq_one_letter_code
_entity_poly.pdbx_strand_id
1 'polypeptide(L)'
;GLRDGSFVLCGIDAALEVVFEIPLPGRGHAAAAHPSKPQAVAFARRPGNFALVIDCMSGRVKATLHAPERRHFYGHGAFSADGSLLYTTENDYANGIGRIGVWDVALGYVRVDEFASGGVGPHDIKRLPGGDTLVVANGGIDAHPDSGRAKLNIPTMRPNLTYINDRRILEQIELPHNMHRNSIRHLAVGSDGRVAFGMQWQGDGDAPALVGLHQQGETPLLLDGAEDMHGYIGSIALSDDGSEIAVTSPRAGLVQVFDAATASYTRSVALTDVCGVAAAPEDFVVTSGTGIVQRLSGRLNPEKPLMWDNHLVRL
;
A
#
# COMPACT_ATOMS: atom_id res chain seq x y z
N GLY A 1 -9.15 6.06 9.54
CA GLY A 1 -10.46 5.58 10.05
C GLY A 1 -11.58 6.56 9.80
N LEU A 2 -12.79 6.17 10.16
CA LEU A 2 -14.00 6.99 10.13
C LEU A 2 -14.61 7.01 11.53
N ARG A 3 -14.88 8.20 12.07
CA ARG A 3 -15.54 8.43 13.35
C ARG A 3 -16.67 9.44 13.15
N ASP A 4 -17.89 9.07 13.54
CA ASP A 4 -19.06 9.95 13.48
C ASP A 4 -19.24 10.67 12.14
N GLY A 5 -18.97 9.97 11.04
CA GLY A 5 -19.03 10.51 9.69
C GLY A 5 -17.81 11.36 9.24
N SER A 6 -16.84 11.59 10.13
CA SER A 6 -15.61 12.34 9.83
C SER A 6 -14.42 11.43 9.65
N PHE A 7 -13.56 11.74 8.68
CA PHE A 7 -12.32 10.99 8.45
C PHE A 7 -11.24 11.42 9.44
N VAL A 8 -10.57 10.43 10.03
CA VAL A 8 -9.46 10.65 10.97
C VAL A 8 -8.27 9.77 10.63
N LEU A 9 -7.07 10.29 10.88
CA LEU A 9 -5.84 9.53 10.96
C LEU A 9 -5.55 9.26 12.43
N CYS A 10 -5.23 8.01 12.76
CA CYS A 10 -4.90 7.64 14.14
C CYS A 10 -3.47 7.15 14.25
N GLY A 11 -2.77 7.55 15.29
CA GLY A 11 -1.59 6.87 15.80
C GLY A 11 -2.01 5.80 16.80
N ILE A 12 -1.40 4.62 16.70
CA ILE A 12 -1.66 3.46 17.57
C ILE A 12 -0.33 3.04 18.18
N ASP A 13 -0.29 2.81 19.47
CA ASP A 13 0.90 2.35 20.19
C ASP A 13 1.04 0.80 20.16
N ALA A 14 2.10 0.31 20.78
CA ALA A 14 2.38 -1.13 20.86
C ALA A 14 1.35 -1.92 21.70
N ALA A 15 0.58 -1.23 22.55
CA ALA A 15 -0.54 -1.80 23.30
C ALA A 15 -1.84 -1.79 22.49
N LEU A 16 -1.80 -1.35 21.22
CA LEU A 16 -2.91 -1.20 20.29
C LEU A 16 -3.96 -0.16 20.74
N GLU A 17 -3.52 0.82 21.55
CA GLU A 17 -4.35 1.95 21.95
C GLU A 17 -4.11 3.16 21.04
N VAL A 18 -5.19 3.93 20.79
CA VAL A 18 -5.09 5.17 20.00
C VAL A 18 -4.44 6.25 20.88
N VAL A 19 -3.27 6.74 20.44
CA VAL A 19 -2.50 7.76 21.17
C VAL A 19 -2.72 9.17 20.63
N PHE A 20 -3.14 9.31 19.39
CA PHE A 20 -3.59 10.57 18.81
C PHE A 20 -4.56 10.36 17.65
N GLU A 21 -5.36 11.40 17.38
CA GLU A 21 -6.23 11.48 16.21
C GLU A 21 -6.05 12.83 15.51
N ILE A 22 -5.97 12.79 14.18
CA ILE A 22 -5.85 13.97 13.33
C ILE A 22 -7.03 14.00 12.37
N PRO A 23 -7.88 15.02 12.39
CA PRO A 23 -8.94 15.17 11.40
C PRO A 23 -8.35 15.27 9.98
N LEU A 24 -8.96 14.55 9.04
CA LEU A 24 -8.60 14.59 7.63
C LEU A 24 -9.65 15.36 6.83
N PRO A 25 -9.23 16.18 5.84
CA PRO A 25 -10.19 16.89 4.98
C PRO A 25 -10.95 15.96 4.02
N GLY A 26 -10.57 14.69 3.94
CA GLY A 26 -11.19 13.67 3.13
C GLY A 26 -10.69 12.28 3.49
N ARG A 27 -11.17 11.24 2.79
CA ARG A 27 -10.78 9.85 3.06
C ARG A 27 -9.29 9.65 2.84
N GLY A 28 -8.61 9.15 3.87
CA GLY A 28 -7.21 8.73 3.80
C GLY A 28 -7.04 7.39 3.08
N HIS A 29 -5.78 7.02 2.79
CA HIS A 29 -5.44 5.73 2.19
C HIS A 29 -4.31 5.03 2.94
N ALA A 30 -3.05 5.39 2.67
CA ALA A 30 -1.89 4.83 3.35
C ALA A 30 -0.99 5.96 3.89
N ALA A 31 0.16 5.58 4.42
CA ALA A 31 1.18 6.50 4.87
C ALA A 31 2.58 6.01 4.48
N ALA A 32 3.56 6.90 4.52
CA ALA A 32 4.98 6.60 4.43
C ALA A 32 5.66 6.98 5.75
N ALA A 33 6.38 6.05 6.37
CA ALA A 33 7.16 6.28 7.57
C ALA A 33 8.55 6.83 7.22
N HIS A 34 9.00 7.86 7.91
CA HIS A 34 10.37 8.37 7.76
C HIS A 34 11.37 7.39 8.40
N PRO A 35 12.49 7.06 7.74
CA PRO A 35 13.37 5.97 8.18
C PRO A 35 14.10 6.21 9.51
N SER A 36 14.22 7.46 9.97
CA SER A 36 15.01 7.80 11.18
C SER A 36 14.39 8.87 12.09
N LYS A 37 13.26 9.46 11.68
CA LYS A 37 12.55 10.47 12.49
C LYS A 37 11.15 9.96 12.82
N PRO A 38 10.57 10.35 13.96
CA PRO A 38 9.18 10.02 14.27
C PRO A 38 8.21 10.87 13.43
N GLN A 39 8.29 10.71 12.13
CA GLN A 39 7.48 11.41 11.14
C GLN A 39 6.85 10.41 10.17
N ALA A 40 5.65 10.72 9.72
CA ALA A 40 4.98 10.01 8.66
C ALA A 40 4.31 11.00 7.70
N VAL A 41 4.05 10.54 6.49
CA VAL A 41 3.23 11.27 5.51
C VAL A 41 2.00 10.44 5.20
N ALA A 42 0.82 10.92 5.57
CA ALA A 42 -0.45 10.27 5.31
C ALA A 42 -1.09 10.83 4.04
N PHE A 43 -1.50 9.97 3.13
CA PHE A 43 -2.01 10.33 1.81
C PHE A 43 -3.53 10.22 1.75
N ALA A 44 -4.14 11.12 0.98
CA ALA A 44 -5.53 11.01 0.59
C ALA A 44 -5.75 9.80 -0.33
N ARG A 45 -6.94 9.20 -0.21
CA ARG A 45 -7.44 8.27 -1.21
C ARG A 45 -7.87 9.04 -2.46
N ARG A 46 -7.57 8.51 -3.64
CA ARG A 46 -8.02 9.11 -4.90
C ARG A 46 -9.55 9.38 -4.92
N PRO A 47 -10.04 10.46 -5.50
CA PRO A 47 -9.31 11.49 -6.25
C PRO A 47 -8.71 12.59 -5.38
N GLY A 48 -8.47 12.36 -4.10
CA GLY A 48 -7.89 13.34 -3.19
C GLY A 48 -6.48 13.77 -3.62
N ASN A 49 -6.18 15.04 -3.44
CA ASN A 49 -4.95 15.68 -3.89
C ASN A 49 -4.06 16.18 -2.74
N PHE A 50 -4.34 15.76 -1.48
CA PHE A 50 -3.56 16.17 -0.31
C PHE A 50 -2.76 15.03 0.28
N ALA A 51 -1.65 15.36 0.94
CA ALA A 51 -0.96 14.51 1.88
C ALA A 51 -0.52 15.33 3.10
N LEU A 52 -0.59 14.75 4.30
CA LEU A 52 -0.26 15.41 5.55
C LEU A 52 1.04 14.87 6.10
N VAL A 53 2.02 15.73 6.31
CA VAL A 53 3.24 15.43 7.05
C VAL A 53 2.95 15.55 8.53
N ILE A 54 3.25 14.51 9.30
CA ILE A 54 2.84 14.36 10.69
C ILE A 54 4.06 14.15 11.57
N ASP A 55 4.09 14.81 12.69
CA ASP A 55 4.95 14.49 13.82
C ASP A 55 4.26 13.42 14.67
N CYS A 56 4.79 12.21 14.68
CA CYS A 56 4.16 11.06 15.33
C CYS A 56 4.29 11.06 16.85
N MET A 57 5.18 11.90 17.41
CA MET A 57 5.30 12.06 18.86
C MET A 57 4.23 12.99 19.42
N SER A 58 3.96 14.08 18.71
CA SER A 58 3.00 15.10 19.16
C SER A 58 1.60 14.95 18.55
N GLY A 59 1.43 14.11 17.53
CA GLY A 59 0.19 14.00 16.77
C GLY A 59 -0.16 15.27 15.98
N ARG A 60 0.84 16.10 15.61
CA ARG A 60 0.59 17.38 14.93
C ARG A 60 0.96 17.32 13.46
N VAL A 61 0.14 17.98 12.64
CA VAL A 61 0.46 18.22 11.22
C VAL A 61 1.58 19.28 11.13
N LYS A 62 2.66 18.94 10.42
CA LYS A 62 3.81 19.81 10.16
C LYS A 62 3.71 20.53 8.82
N ALA A 63 3.19 19.83 7.81
CA ALA A 63 3.00 20.39 6.46
C ALA A 63 1.85 19.68 5.74
N THR A 64 1.28 20.35 4.77
CA THR A 64 0.31 19.77 3.83
C THR A 64 0.89 19.85 2.42
N LEU A 65 0.95 18.71 1.75
CA LEU A 65 1.41 18.60 0.37
C LEU A 65 0.19 18.53 -0.54
N HIS A 66 0.31 19.08 -1.72
CA HIS A 66 -0.72 19.01 -2.74
C HIS A 66 -0.16 18.44 -4.04
N ALA A 67 -0.88 17.49 -4.64
CA ALA A 67 -0.55 17.01 -5.96
C ALA A 67 -0.61 18.20 -6.97
N PRO A 68 0.24 18.21 -7.99
CA PRO A 68 0.17 19.23 -9.05
C PRO A 68 -1.21 19.29 -9.72
N GLU A 69 -1.49 20.37 -10.40
CA GLU A 69 -2.71 20.52 -11.18
C GLU A 69 -2.86 19.37 -12.20
N ARG A 70 -4.08 18.88 -12.39
CA ARG A 70 -4.44 17.74 -13.25
C ARG A 70 -3.82 16.42 -12.83
N ARG A 71 -3.50 16.29 -11.52
CA ARG A 71 -3.00 15.07 -10.88
C ARG A 71 -3.70 14.80 -9.56
N HIS A 72 -3.64 13.56 -9.13
CA HIS A 72 -3.98 13.18 -7.77
C HIS A 72 -2.96 12.16 -7.25
N PHE A 73 -2.80 12.07 -5.94
CA PHE A 73 -2.05 10.99 -5.32
C PHE A 73 -2.78 9.65 -5.48
N TYR A 74 -2.02 8.57 -5.65
CA TYR A 74 -2.58 7.22 -5.54
C TYR A 74 -2.69 6.75 -4.09
N GLY A 75 -2.06 7.44 -3.15
CA GLY A 75 -2.21 7.23 -1.72
C GLY A 75 -1.04 6.51 -1.05
N HIS A 76 0.08 6.34 -1.73
CA HIS A 76 1.29 5.74 -1.21
C HIS A 76 2.52 6.60 -1.47
N GLY A 77 3.56 6.35 -0.66
CA GLY A 77 4.87 6.98 -0.79
C GLY A 77 5.97 6.19 -0.10
N ALA A 78 7.21 6.55 -0.37
CA ALA A 78 8.40 6.00 0.27
C ALA A 78 9.44 7.10 0.46
N PHE A 79 10.24 7.00 1.52
CA PHE A 79 11.39 7.88 1.72
C PHE A 79 12.66 7.27 1.13
N SER A 80 13.63 8.13 0.75
CA SER A 80 15.01 7.73 0.51
C SER A 80 15.65 7.11 1.77
N ALA A 81 16.76 6.40 1.62
CA ALA A 81 17.42 5.70 2.72
C ALA A 81 17.83 6.63 3.86
N ASP A 82 18.28 7.83 3.54
CA ASP A 82 18.66 8.88 4.48
C ASP A 82 17.48 9.75 4.97
N GLY A 83 16.28 9.56 4.37
CA GLY A 83 15.09 10.35 4.66
C GLY A 83 15.12 11.78 4.12
N SER A 84 16.07 12.12 3.24
CA SER A 84 16.17 13.46 2.65
C SER A 84 15.13 13.73 1.56
N LEU A 85 14.66 12.68 0.89
CA LEU A 85 13.63 12.76 -0.16
C LEU A 85 12.41 11.91 0.21
N LEU A 86 11.24 12.41 -0.17
CA LEU A 86 9.99 11.65 -0.20
C LEU A 86 9.59 11.43 -1.66
N TYR A 87 9.24 10.19 -1.99
CA TYR A 87 8.69 9.78 -3.28
C TYR A 87 7.19 9.52 -3.12
N THR A 88 6.36 10.05 -4.04
CA THR A 88 4.91 9.92 -4.00
C THR A 88 4.37 9.30 -5.29
N THR A 89 3.44 8.37 -5.19
CA THR A 89 2.74 7.82 -6.37
C THR A 89 1.66 8.78 -6.84
N GLU A 90 1.70 9.18 -8.10
CA GLU A 90 0.80 10.17 -8.69
C GLU A 90 0.17 9.67 -10.01
N ASN A 91 -1.09 10.03 -10.24
CA ASN A 91 -1.76 9.86 -11.52
C ASN A 91 -1.74 11.15 -12.31
N ASP A 92 -1.04 11.16 -13.43
CA ASP A 92 -1.22 12.17 -14.47
C ASP A 92 -2.40 11.72 -15.35
N TYR A 93 -3.62 11.99 -14.84
CA TYR A 93 -4.84 11.50 -15.48
C TYR A 93 -5.13 12.19 -16.82
N ALA A 94 -4.54 13.33 -17.10
CA ALA A 94 -4.67 13.99 -18.39
C ALA A 94 -3.95 13.24 -19.51
N ASN A 95 -2.86 12.55 -19.17
CA ASN A 95 -2.02 11.81 -20.12
C ASN A 95 -2.16 10.27 -19.96
N GLY A 96 -2.88 9.79 -18.94
CA GLY A 96 -3.05 8.35 -18.66
C GLY A 96 -1.75 7.67 -18.24
N ILE A 97 -0.84 8.38 -17.55
CA ILE A 97 0.48 7.85 -17.15
C ILE A 97 0.73 7.98 -15.65
N GLY A 98 1.48 7.02 -15.12
CA GLY A 98 1.93 7.03 -13.74
C GLY A 98 3.20 7.87 -13.55
N ARG A 99 3.24 8.66 -12.49
CA ARG A 99 4.38 9.49 -12.08
C ARG A 99 4.80 9.19 -10.65
N ILE A 100 6.07 9.42 -10.38
CA ILE A 100 6.63 9.49 -9.04
C ILE A 100 7.06 10.94 -8.80
N GLY A 101 6.40 11.62 -7.87
CA GLY A 101 6.80 12.96 -7.43
C GLY A 101 7.94 12.88 -6.43
N VAL A 102 8.85 13.85 -6.46
CA VAL A 102 10.02 13.93 -5.57
C VAL A 102 9.94 15.20 -4.74
N TRP A 103 10.03 15.05 -3.43
CA TRP A 103 9.88 16.14 -2.47
C TRP A 103 11.11 16.21 -1.57
N ASP A 104 11.71 17.38 -1.42
CA ASP A 104 12.85 17.64 -0.55
C ASP A 104 12.36 17.91 0.87
N VAL A 105 12.78 17.05 1.80
CA VAL A 105 12.36 17.10 3.20
C VAL A 105 13.01 18.28 3.93
N ALA A 106 14.27 18.62 3.61
CA ALA A 106 14.99 19.72 4.24
C ALA A 106 14.44 21.09 3.85
N LEU A 107 13.87 21.19 2.65
CA LEU A 107 13.17 22.40 2.18
C LEU A 107 11.72 22.47 2.67
N GLY A 108 11.33 21.66 3.66
CA GLY A 108 9.96 21.64 4.18
C GLY A 108 8.99 20.89 3.26
N TYR A 109 9.46 19.84 2.60
CA TYR A 109 8.70 19.04 1.66
C TYR A 109 8.29 19.83 0.39
N VAL A 110 9.22 20.64 -0.13
CA VAL A 110 9.02 21.27 -1.43
C VAL A 110 9.18 20.24 -2.54
N ARG A 111 8.25 20.23 -3.50
CA ARG A 111 8.35 19.38 -4.69
C ARG A 111 9.47 19.89 -5.60
N VAL A 112 10.45 19.04 -5.83
CA VAL A 112 11.68 19.40 -6.57
C VAL A 112 11.81 18.71 -7.92
N ASP A 113 11.11 17.59 -8.12
CA ASP A 113 11.24 16.80 -9.36
C ASP A 113 10.11 15.79 -9.54
N GLU A 114 10.12 15.08 -10.68
CA GLU A 114 9.30 13.91 -10.97
C GLU A 114 9.93 13.02 -12.02
N PHE A 115 9.52 11.73 -12.03
CA PHE A 115 9.90 10.77 -13.07
C PHE A 115 8.79 9.76 -13.34
N ALA A 116 8.91 8.98 -14.41
CA ALA A 116 7.92 7.98 -14.78
C ALA A 116 7.91 6.81 -13.78
N SER A 117 6.73 6.30 -13.44
CA SER A 117 6.59 5.12 -12.58
C SER A 117 6.89 3.79 -13.30
N GLY A 118 7.07 3.82 -14.61
CA GLY A 118 7.21 2.61 -15.45
C GLY A 118 5.88 1.98 -15.87
N GLY A 119 4.73 2.59 -15.56
CA GLY A 119 3.43 2.03 -15.93
C GLY A 119 2.26 2.97 -15.69
N VAL A 120 1.06 2.41 -15.76
CA VAL A 120 -0.20 3.10 -15.50
C VAL A 120 -0.70 2.73 -14.11
N GLY A 121 -1.17 3.72 -13.37
CA GLY A 121 -1.79 3.49 -12.07
C GLY A 121 -0.80 2.99 -11.00
N PRO A 122 0.28 3.76 -10.68
CA PRO A 122 1.24 3.39 -9.64
C PRO A 122 0.56 3.40 -8.27
N HIS A 123 0.08 2.23 -7.85
CA HIS A 123 -0.72 2.15 -6.64
C HIS A 123 0.12 2.18 -5.37
N ASP A 124 1.21 1.42 -5.32
CA ASP A 124 2.11 1.37 -4.16
C ASP A 124 3.56 1.56 -4.58
N ILE A 125 4.37 2.02 -3.66
CA ILE A 125 5.81 2.21 -3.81
C ILE A 125 6.51 1.87 -2.51
N LYS A 126 7.58 1.10 -2.58
CA LYS A 126 8.44 0.78 -1.44
C LYS A 126 9.91 0.97 -1.83
N ARG A 127 10.73 1.25 -0.85
CA ARG A 127 12.18 1.26 -1.01
C ARG A 127 12.75 -0.10 -0.60
N LEU A 128 13.66 -0.64 -1.39
CA LEU A 128 14.38 -1.85 -1.05
C LEU A 128 15.44 -1.58 0.04
N PRO A 129 15.78 -2.56 0.87
CA PRO A 129 16.85 -2.43 1.84
C PRO A 129 18.22 -2.27 1.14
N GLY A 130 19.17 -1.67 1.85
CA GLY A 130 20.54 -1.53 1.38
C GLY A 130 20.80 -0.41 0.37
N GLY A 131 19.78 0.41 0.01
CA GLY A 131 19.98 1.53 -0.93
C GLY A 131 18.70 2.31 -1.22
N ASP A 132 18.70 3.04 -2.32
CA ASP A 132 17.59 3.88 -2.77
C ASP A 132 16.80 3.28 -3.96
N THR A 133 16.98 1.99 -4.22
CA THR A 133 16.15 1.32 -5.22
C THR A 133 14.71 1.28 -4.74
N LEU A 134 13.82 1.79 -5.58
CA LEU A 134 12.37 1.77 -5.37
C LEU A 134 11.75 0.62 -6.16
N VAL A 135 10.75 -0.02 -5.61
CA VAL A 135 9.84 -0.91 -6.34
C VAL A 135 8.46 -0.29 -6.38
N VAL A 136 7.86 -0.22 -7.56
CA VAL A 136 6.56 0.40 -7.82
C VAL A 136 5.58 -0.66 -8.32
N ALA A 137 4.43 -0.76 -7.69
CA ALA A 137 3.30 -1.57 -8.17
C ALA A 137 2.43 -0.73 -9.11
N ASN A 138 2.63 -0.87 -10.40
CA ASN A 138 1.77 -0.26 -11.41
C ASN A 138 0.56 -1.18 -11.65
N GLY A 139 -0.61 -0.77 -11.16
CA GLY A 139 -1.83 -1.58 -11.23
C GLY A 139 -2.43 -1.73 -12.62
N GLY A 140 -1.93 -0.99 -13.59
CA GLY A 140 -2.34 -1.07 -15.00
C GLY A 140 -3.70 -0.45 -15.31
N ILE A 141 -4.41 0.12 -14.32
CA ILE A 141 -5.74 0.69 -14.51
C ILE A 141 -5.63 2.18 -14.78
N ASP A 142 -6.11 2.58 -15.95
CA ASP A 142 -6.36 3.99 -16.26
C ASP A 142 -7.69 4.46 -15.65
N ALA A 143 -7.67 5.62 -15.01
CA ALA A 143 -8.83 6.21 -14.35
C ALA A 143 -8.75 7.73 -14.38
N HIS A 144 -9.85 8.38 -14.71
CA HIS A 144 -10.02 9.83 -14.73
C HIS A 144 -11.00 10.27 -13.64
N PRO A 145 -10.76 11.38 -12.91
CA PRO A 145 -11.68 11.87 -11.87
C PRO A 145 -13.12 12.07 -12.36
N ASP A 146 -13.30 12.61 -13.54
CA ASP A 146 -14.62 12.88 -14.14
C ASP A 146 -15.38 11.59 -14.49
N SER A 147 -14.68 10.47 -14.62
CA SER A 147 -15.28 9.16 -14.87
C SER A 147 -15.66 8.41 -13.57
N GLY A 148 -15.52 9.04 -12.42
CA GLY A 148 -15.80 8.48 -11.12
C GLY A 148 -14.96 7.23 -10.84
N ARG A 149 -15.60 6.07 -10.74
CA ARG A 149 -14.92 4.78 -10.52
C ARG A 149 -14.75 3.95 -11.79
N ALA A 150 -15.09 4.48 -12.96
CA ALA A 150 -14.91 3.75 -14.22
C ALA A 150 -13.41 3.44 -14.43
N LYS A 151 -13.18 2.26 -14.97
CA LYS A 151 -11.85 1.77 -15.35
C LYS A 151 -11.79 1.82 -16.88
N LEU A 152 -10.92 2.65 -17.43
CA LEU A 152 -11.01 3.05 -18.85
C LEU A 152 -10.35 2.06 -19.81
N ASN A 153 -9.49 1.16 -19.31
CA ASN A 153 -8.60 0.34 -20.15
C ASN A 153 -8.52 -1.14 -19.74
N ILE A 154 -9.56 -1.72 -19.12
CA ILE A 154 -9.52 -3.11 -18.63
C ILE A 154 -9.02 -4.12 -19.68
N PRO A 155 -9.47 -4.08 -20.95
CA PRO A 155 -9.00 -5.04 -21.95
C PRO A 155 -7.51 -4.93 -22.30
N THR A 156 -6.92 -3.78 -22.07
CA THR A 156 -5.53 -3.45 -22.44
C THR A 156 -4.63 -3.13 -21.25
N MET A 157 -5.08 -3.49 -20.02
CA MET A 157 -4.25 -3.31 -18.82
C MET A 157 -2.92 -4.07 -18.96
N ARG A 158 -1.86 -3.44 -18.42
CA ARG A 158 -0.51 -4.01 -18.30
C ARG A 158 0.03 -3.76 -16.89
N PRO A 159 -0.48 -4.47 -15.89
CA PRO A 159 0.06 -4.37 -14.54
C PRO A 159 1.49 -4.89 -14.49
N ASN A 160 2.35 -4.20 -13.76
CA ASN A 160 3.74 -4.57 -13.64
C ASN A 160 4.34 -4.15 -12.29
N LEU A 161 5.45 -4.79 -11.92
CA LEU A 161 6.39 -4.28 -10.93
C LEU A 161 7.54 -3.59 -11.67
N THR A 162 7.88 -2.37 -11.25
CA THR A 162 9.01 -1.63 -11.83
C THR A 162 10.01 -1.31 -10.74
N TYR A 163 11.28 -1.71 -10.93
CA TYR A 163 12.40 -1.36 -10.07
C TYR A 163 13.11 -0.13 -10.65
N ILE A 164 13.30 0.89 -9.81
CA ILE A 164 13.83 2.19 -10.23
C ILE A 164 14.93 2.61 -9.27
N ASN A 165 16.07 3.03 -9.81
CA ASN A 165 17.13 3.69 -9.04
C ASN A 165 17.66 4.87 -9.83
N ASP A 166 17.93 5.97 -9.16
CA ASP A 166 18.38 7.23 -9.78
C ASP A 166 17.51 7.59 -11.02
N ARG A 167 16.16 7.49 -10.87
CA ARG A 167 15.15 7.78 -11.93
C ARG A 167 15.24 6.86 -13.17
N ARG A 168 16.07 5.82 -13.14
CA ARG A 168 16.23 4.85 -14.22
C ARG A 168 15.54 3.56 -13.89
N ILE A 169 14.77 3.04 -14.83
CA ILE A 169 14.19 1.72 -14.71
C ILE A 169 15.34 0.69 -14.83
N LEU A 170 15.50 -0.09 -13.78
CA LEU A 170 16.47 -1.20 -13.74
C LEU A 170 15.84 -2.48 -14.27
N GLU A 171 14.58 -2.72 -13.92
CA GLU A 171 13.85 -3.93 -14.27
C GLU A 171 12.35 -3.65 -14.28
N GLN A 172 11.63 -4.34 -15.15
CA GLN A 172 10.18 -4.30 -15.22
C GLN A 172 9.64 -5.71 -15.42
N ILE A 173 8.74 -6.14 -14.54
CA ILE A 173 8.15 -7.47 -14.52
C ILE A 173 6.67 -7.34 -14.82
N GLU A 174 6.22 -7.90 -15.93
CA GLU A 174 4.81 -8.03 -16.29
C GLU A 174 4.30 -9.42 -15.87
N LEU A 175 3.00 -9.50 -15.56
CA LEU A 175 2.33 -10.77 -15.31
C LEU A 175 2.16 -11.56 -16.62
N PRO A 176 1.99 -12.89 -16.57
CA PRO A 176 1.62 -13.69 -17.73
C PRO A 176 0.38 -13.13 -18.44
N HIS A 177 0.30 -13.26 -19.75
CA HIS A 177 -0.75 -12.64 -20.59
C HIS A 177 -2.17 -12.98 -20.12
N ASN A 178 -2.42 -14.21 -19.68
CA ASN A 178 -3.71 -14.64 -19.13
C ASN A 178 -4.07 -13.95 -17.80
N MET A 179 -3.11 -13.31 -17.16
CA MET A 179 -3.27 -12.55 -15.90
C MET A 179 -3.25 -11.03 -16.10
N HIS A 180 -3.29 -10.51 -17.33
CA HIS A 180 -3.22 -9.06 -17.60
C HIS A 180 -4.32 -8.24 -16.89
N ARG A 181 -5.44 -8.88 -16.47
CA ARG A 181 -6.48 -8.22 -15.67
C ARG A 181 -6.25 -8.31 -14.15
N ASN A 182 -5.13 -8.84 -13.71
CA ASN A 182 -4.81 -8.96 -12.28
C ASN A 182 -3.99 -7.76 -11.81
N SER A 183 -4.68 -6.72 -11.37
CA SER A 183 -4.08 -5.44 -11.01
C SER A 183 -3.15 -5.56 -9.80
N ILE A 184 -1.84 -5.35 -9.95
CA ILE A 184 -0.88 -5.32 -8.85
C ILE A 184 -1.10 -4.06 -8.02
N ARG A 185 -1.31 -4.22 -6.69
CA ARG A 185 -1.75 -3.12 -5.84
C ARG A 185 -0.86 -2.82 -4.65
N HIS A 186 -0.60 -3.79 -3.82
CA HIS A 186 0.01 -3.61 -2.52
C HIS A 186 1.33 -4.34 -2.45
N LEU A 187 2.30 -3.74 -1.77
CA LEU A 187 3.68 -4.24 -1.65
C LEU A 187 4.07 -4.39 -0.18
N ALA A 188 4.78 -5.47 0.12
CA ALA A 188 5.57 -5.61 1.33
C ALA A 188 7.00 -6.00 0.94
N VAL A 189 8.00 -5.43 1.61
CA VAL A 189 9.42 -5.67 1.31
C VAL A 189 10.09 -6.27 2.54
N GLY A 190 10.73 -7.41 2.34
CA GLY A 190 11.52 -8.08 3.38
C GLY A 190 12.91 -7.45 3.55
N SER A 191 13.54 -7.73 4.69
CA SER A 191 14.92 -7.29 4.98
C SER A 191 15.96 -7.89 4.03
N ASP A 192 15.62 -8.98 3.37
CA ASP A 192 16.41 -9.67 2.34
C ASP A 192 16.19 -9.13 0.91
N GLY A 193 15.30 -8.13 0.75
CA GLY A 193 14.98 -7.51 -0.53
C GLY A 193 13.89 -8.24 -1.33
N ARG A 194 13.32 -9.34 -0.81
CA ARG A 194 12.13 -9.95 -1.43
C ARG A 194 10.94 -9.02 -1.35
N VAL A 195 10.14 -9.02 -2.41
CA VAL A 195 8.95 -8.19 -2.57
C VAL A 195 7.72 -9.07 -2.67
N ALA A 196 6.91 -9.09 -1.64
CA ALA A 196 5.58 -9.69 -1.70
C ALA A 196 4.59 -8.67 -2.28
N PHE A 197 3.72 -9.11 -3.19
CA PHE A 197 2.74 -8.24 -3.82
C PHE A 197 1.34 -8.86 -3.84
N GLY A 198 0.36 -8.03 -3.54
CA GLY A 198 -1.05 -8.39 -3.53
C GLY A 198 -1.78 -7.79 -4.73
N MET A 199 -2.71 -8.56 -5.31
CA MET A 199 -3.39 -8.22 -6.55
C MET A 199 -4.90 -8.14 -6.39
N GLN A 200 -5.55 -7.50 -7.36
CA GLN A 200 -7.01 -7.39 -7.44
C GLN A 200 -7.48 -7.77 -8.84
N TRP A 201 -8.25 -8.85 -8.93
CA TRP A 201 -8.78 -9.34 -10.19
C TRP A 201 -9.82 -8.38 -10.79
N GLN A 202 -9.66 -8.04 -12.05
CA GLN A 202 -10.54 -7.16 -12.81
C GLN A 202 -11.30 -7.90 -13.92
N GLY A 203 -11.14 -9.21 -13.99
CA GLY A 203 -11.85 -10.06 -14.95
C GLY A 203 -13.14 -10.64 -14.40
N ASP A 204 -13.79 -11.42 -15.22
CA ASP A 204 -14.97 -12.21 -14.86
C ASP A 204 -14.54 -13.60 -14.37
N GLY A 205 -15.38 -14.25 -13.58
CA GLY A 205 -15.14 -15.59 -13.05
C GLY A 205 -14.08 -15.63 -11.94
N ASP A 206 -13.51 -16.81 -11.73
CA ASP A 206 -12.53 -17.07 -10.67
C ASP A 206 -11.24 -16.31 -10.93
N ALA A 207 -10.71 -15.75 -9.85
CA ALA A 207 -9.44 -15.05 -9.92
C ALA A 207 -8.29 -16.06 -10.05
N PRO A 208 -7.27 -15.78 -10.89
CA PRO A 208 -6.00 -16.48 -10.81
C PRO A 208 -5.30 -16.16 -9.49
N ALA A 209 -4.07 -16.63 -9.29
CA ALA A 209 -3.29 -16.28 -8.10
C ALA A 209 -3.35 -14.78 -7.79
N LEU A 210 -3.60 -14.44 -6.52
CA LEU A 210 -3.77 -13.04 -6.06
C LEU A 210 -2.58 -12.54 -5.25
N VAL A 211 -1.64 -13.41 -4.93
CA VAL A 211 -0.43 -13.10 -4.17
C VAL A 211 0.78 -13.54 -4.97
N GLY A 212 1.83 -12.76 -4.95
CA GLY A 212 3.09 -13.11 -5.57
C GLY A 212 4.27 -12.68 -4.73
N LEU A 213 5.42 -13.31 -4.98
CA LEU A 213 6.72 -13.01 -4.39
C LEU A 213 7.74 -12.83 -5.51
N HIS A 214 8.57 -11.81 -5.40
CA HIS A 214 9.61 -11.51 -6.40
C HIS A 214 10.90 -11.09 -5.73
N GLN A 215 12.00 -11.56 -6.26
CA GLN A 215 13.36 -11.07 -5.99
C GLN A 215 13.87 -10.40 -7.26
N GLN A 216 14.45 -9.21 -7.16
CA GLN A 216 14.99 -8.51 -8.34
C GLN A 216 15.96 -9.40 -9.12
N GLY A 217 15.76 -9.49 -10.44
CA GLY A 217 16.54 -10.35 -11.34
C GLY A 217 16.02 -11.79 -11.48
N GLU A 218 14.92 -12.15 -10.81
CA GLU A 218 14.35 -13.50 -10.86
C GLU A 218 12.96 -13.49 -11.53
N THR A 219 12.41 -14.66 -11.79
CA THR A 219 11.02 -14.80 -12.24
C THR A 219 10.08 -14.71 -11.04
N PRO A 220 8.96 -13.96 -11.11
CA PRO A 220 8.03 -13.89 -10.00
C PRO A 220 7.39 -15.25 -9.71
N LEU A 221 7.32 -15.57 -8.43
CA LEU A 221 6.63 -16.74 -7.92
C LEU A 221 5.20 -16.34 -7.57
N LEU A 222 4.20 -16.99 -8.15
CA LEU A 222 2.80 -16.79 -7.83
C LEU A 222 2.37 -17.85 -6.80
N LEU A 223 1.63 -17.41 -5.78
CA LEU A 223 1.22 -18.24 -4.66
C LEU A 223 -0.22 -18.72 -4.89
N ASP A 224 -0.41 -20.03 -4.78
CA ASP A 224 -1.75 -20.65 -4.82
C ASP A 224 -2.41 -20.59 -3.43
N GLY A 225 -3.75 -20.75 -3.37
CA GLY A 225 -4.51 -20.82 -2.12
C GLY A 225 -5.19 -19.52 -1.70
N ALA A 226 -5.24 -18.51 -2.58
CA ALA A 226 -5.93 -17.24 -2.32
C ALA A 226 -7.33 -17.17 -2.97
N GLU A 227 -7.93 -18.30 -3.34
CA GLU A 227 -9.23 -18.40 -4.05
C GLU A 227 -10.36 -17.79 -3.20
N ASP A 228 -10.34 -18.04 -1.88
CA ASP A 228 -11.35 -17.53 -0.95
C ASP A 228 -11.28 -16.02 -0.71
N MET A 229 -10.28 -15.32 -1.25
CA MET A 229 -10.12 -13.86 -1.08
C MET A 229 -11.03 -13.04 -2.01
N HIS A 230 -11.95 -13.66 -2.72
CA HIS A 230 -12.94 -13.04 -3.60
C HIS A 230 -12.33 -12.05 -4.60
N GLY A 231 -11.22 -12.46 -5.23
CA GLY A 231 -10.53 -11.65 -6.23
C GLY A 231 -9.91 -10.34 -5.71
N TYR A 232 -9.69 -10.20 -4.39
CA TYR A 232 -9.34 -8.90 -3.82
C TYR A 232 -8.36 -9.01 -2.64
N ILE A 233 -7.14 -8.54 -2.82
CA ILE A 233 -6.23 -8.30 -1.71
C ILE A 233 -6.30 -6.82 -1.33
N GLY A 234 -6.63 -6.55 -0.06
CA GLY A 234 -6.80 -5.20 0.49
C GLY A 234 -5.54 -4.63 1.13
N SER A 235 -4.71 -5.48 1.72
CA SER A 235 -3.42 -5.13 2.30
C SER A 235 -2.51 -6.35 2.35
N ILE A 236 -1.19 -6.14 2.47
CA ILE A 236 -0.18 -7.19 2.54
C ILE A 236 0.93 -6.79 3.50
N ALA A 237 1.47 -7.75 4.25
CA ALA A 237 2.65 -7.57 5.09
C ALA A 237 3.54 -8.81 5.04
N LEU A 238 4.86 -8.62 5.17
CA LEU A 238 5.84 -9.64 5.49
C LEU A 238 6.13 -9.59 6.98
N SER A 239 6.28 -10.75 7.63
CA SER A 239 6.74 -10.83 9.02
C SER A 239 8.13 -10.21 9.19
N ASP A 240 8.50 -9.83 10.40
CA ASP A 240 9.78 -9.18 10.68
C ASP A 240 11.00 -10.05 10.27
N ASP A 241 10.86 -11.37 10.38
CA ASP A 241 11.88 -12.34 9.95
C ASP A 241 11.78 -12.73 8.46
N GLY A 242 10.76 -12.22 7.75
CA GLY A 242 10.50 -12.50 6.36
C GLY A 242 9.99 -13.93 6.07
N SER A 243 9.60 -14.70 7.09
CA SER A 243 9.18 -16.09 6.93
C SER A 243 7.71 -16.24 6.50
N GLU A 244 6.85 -15.28 6.83
CA GLU A 244 5.42 -15.32 6.54
C GLU A 244 4.95 -14.10 5.75
N ILE A 245 3.97 -14.34 4.87
CA ILE A 245 3.24 -13.28 4.13
C ILE A 245 1.79 -13.30 4.63
N ALA A 246 1.32 -12.19 5.21
CA ALA A 246 -0.08 -12.02 5.57
C ALA A 246 -0.80 -11.10 4.59
N VAL A 247 -1.99 -11.49 4.13
CA VAL A 247 -2.84 -10.72 3.22
C VAL A 247 -4.25 -10.62 3.77
N THR A 248 -4.93 -9.50 3.48
CA THR A 248 -6.30 -9.26 3.93
C THR A 248 -7.27 -9.11 2.77
N SER A 249 -8.51 -9.54 2.94
CA SER A 249 -9.61 -9.20 2.06
C SER A 249 -10.84 -8.74 2.86
N PRO A 250 -11.19 -7.44 2.80
CA PRO A 250 -12.44 -6.97 3.39
C PRO A 250 -13.67 -7.63 2.75
N ARG A 251 -13.59 -7.98 1.46
CA ARG A 251 -14.69 -8.63 0.73
C ARG A 251 -14.99 -10.03 1.23
N ALA A 252 -13.93 -10.78 1.54
CA ALA A 252 -14.02 -12.15 2.04
C ALA A 252 -14.18 -12.20 3.57
N GLY A 253 -13.81 -11.12 4.28
CA GLY A 253 -13.71 -11.12 5.74
C GLY A 253 -12.64 -12.07 6.24
N LEU A 254 -11.51 -12.17 5.52
CA LEU A 254 -10.43 -13.13 5.79
C LEU A 254 -9.06 -12.46 5.82
N VAL A 255 -8.22 -12.93 6.73
CA VAL A 255 -6.77 -12.85 6.65
C VAL A 255 -6.25 -14.21 6.23
N GLN A 256 -5.38 -14.26 5.24
CA GLN A 256 -4.64 -15.48 4.87
C GLN A 256 -3.15 -15.29 5.09
N VAL A 257 -2.49 -16.35 5.52
CA VAL A 257 -1.05 -16.38 5.75
C VAL A 257 -0.41 -17.48 4.92
N PHE A 258 0.72 -17.15 4.32
CA PHE A 258 1.53 -18.01 3.48
C PHE A 258 2.94 -18.12 4.04
N ASP A 259 3.56 -19.27 3.89
CA ASP A 259 4.99 -19.46 4.12
C ASP A 259 5.78 -18.86 2.94
N ALA A 260 6.69 -17.91 3.22
CA ALA A 260 7.41 -17.18 2.19
C ALA A 260 8.55 -17.99 1.55
N ALA A 261 9.00 -19.09 2.16
CA ALA A 261 10.05 -19.95 1.62
C ALA A 261 9.49 -21.01 0.66
N THR A 262 8.33 -21.58 1.02
CA THR A 262 7.67 -22.62 0.23
C THR A 262 6.56 -22.09 -0.68
N ALA A 263 6.23 -20.82 -0.54
CA ALA A 263 5.12 -20.15 -1.24
C ALA A 263 3.75 -20.84 -1.03
N SER A 264 3.59 -21.55 0.07
CA SER A 264 2.40 -22.35 0.34
C SER A 264 1.47 -21.67 1.36
N TYR A 265 0.17 -21.81 1.16
CA TYR A 265 -0.85 -21.42 2.13
C TYR A 265 -0.64 -22.17 3.46
N THR A 266 -0.73 -21.47 4.59
CA THR A 266 -0.57 -22.05 5.93
C THR A 266 -1.85 -22.02 6.76
N ARG A 267 -2.50 -20.85 6.84
CA ARG A 267 -3.70 -20.66 7.67
C ARG A 267 -4.53 -19.47 7.26
N SER A 268 -5.77 -19.43 7.70
CA SER A 268 -6.64 -18.26 7.62
C SER A 268 -7.29 -17.91 8.96
N VAL A 269 -7.63 -16.63 9.11
CA VAL A 269 -8.37 -16.10 10.25
C VAL A 269 -9.55 -15.30 9.73
N ALA A 270 -10.76 -15.65 10.16
CA ALA A 270 -11.97 -14.92 9.81
C ALA A 270 -12.06 -13.64 10.66
N LEU A 271 -12.20 -12.51 10.00
CA LEU A 271 -12.40 -11.19 10.61
C LEU A 271 -13.19 -10.30 9.66
N THR A 272 -14.43 -10.03 10.01
CA THR A 272 -15.34 -9.23 9.18
C THR A 272 -14.73 -7.87 8.83
N ASP A 273 -14.79 -7.51 7.55
CA ASP A 273 -14.29 -6.24 7.00
C ASP A 273 -12.82 -5.94 7.38
N VAL A 274 -11.98 -6.99 7.45
CA VAL A 274 -10.55 -6.83 7.73
C VAL A 274 -9.88 -6.06 6.60
N CYS A 275 -9.16 -4.98 6.95
CA CYS A 275 -8.58 -4.07 5.95
C CYS A 275 -7.06 -3.94 6.07
N GLY A 276 -6.51 -3.33 7.12
CA GLY A 276 -5.08 -3.14 7.29
C GLY A 276 -4.40 -4.36 7.92
N VAL A 277 -3.16 -4.64 7.49
CA VAL A 277 -2.25 -5.58 8.14
C VAL A 277 -0.85 -4.99 8.17
N ALA A 278 -0.14 -5.16 9.29
CA ALA A 278 1.27 -4.79 9.44
C ALA A 278 2.00 -5.85 10.29
N ALA A 279 3.31 -6.01 10.04
CA ALA A 279 4.15 -6.85 10.86
C ALA A 279 4.25 -6.32 12.29
N ALA A 280 4.33 -7.23 13.24
CA ALA A 280 4.60 -6.99 14.65
C ALA A 280 5.58 -8.05 15.15
N PRO A 281 6.28 -7.84 16.28
CA PRO A 281 7.18 -8.87 16.82
C PRO A 281 6.46 -10.22 16.95
N GLU A 282 6.97 -11.21 16.23
CA GLU A 282 6.49 -12.61 16.19
C GLU A 282 5.02 -12.79 15.74
N ASP A 283 4.39 -11.76 15.12
CA ASP A 283 2.99 -11.80 14.72
C ASP A 283 2.67 -10.71 13.69
N PHE A 284 1.39 -10.54 13.42
CA PHE A 284 0.82 -9.41 12.67
C PHE A 284 -0.20 -8.66 13.50
N VAL A 285 -0.36 -7.36 13.22
CA VAL A 285 -1.49 -6.57 13.69
C VAL A 285 -2.44 -6.35 12.53
N VAL A 286 -3.73 -6.52 12.78
CA VAL A 286 -4.79 -6.32 11.80
C VAL A 286 -5.83 -5.32 12.30
N THR A 287 -6.46 -4.62 11.35
CA THR A 287 -7.56 -3.68 11.61
C THR A 287 -8.78 -4.05 10.79
N SER A 288 -9.99 -3.70 11.26
CA SER A 288 -11.23 -3.93 10.53
C SER A 288 -12.15 -2.72 10.52
N GLY A 289 -13.01 -2.62 9.53
CA GLY A 289 -14.05 -1.61 9.44
C GLY A 289 -15.12 -1.72 10.54
N THR A 290 -15.17 -2.85 11.28
CA THR A 290 -16.03 -3.02 12.46
C THR A 290 -15.43 -2.47 13.77
N GLY A 291 -14.25 -1.83 13.72
CA GLY A 291 -13.62 -1.21 14.89
C GLY A 291 -12.57 -2.07 15.59
N ILE A 292 -12.23 -3.23 15.05
CA ILE A 292 -11.24 -4.13 15.64
C ILE A 292 -9.82 -3.66 15.33
N VAL A 293 -8.95 -3.68 16.33
CA VAL A 293 -7.48 -3.62 16.22
C VAL A 293 -6.93 -4.73 17.11
N GLN A 294 -6.22 -5.69 16.55
CA GLN A 294 -5.72 -6.82 17.33
C GLN A 294 -4.48 -7.47 16.71
N ARG A 295 -3.77 -8.25 17.51
CA ARG A 295 -2.79 -9.21 17.00
C ARG A 295 -3.52 -10.36 16.30
N LEU A 296 -2.93 -10.88 15.22
CA LEU A 296 -3.56 -11.93 14.42
C LEU A 296 -3.72 -13.24 15.21
N SER A 297 -2.75 -13.60 16.04
CA SER A 297 -2.80 -14.75 16.94
C SER A 297 -3.58 -14.50 18.24
N GLY A 298 -4.02 -13.25 18.47
CA GLY A 298 -4.68 -12.81 19.69
C GLY A 298 -6.16 -13.18 19.76
N ARG A 299 -6.75 -12.96 20.94
CA ARG A 299 -8.20 -12.99 21.09
C ARG A 299 -8.80 -11.73 20.46
N LEU A 300 -10.06 -11.84 20.03
CA LEU A 300 -10.83 -10.68 19.53
C LEU A 300 -10.87 -9.58 20.60
N ASN A 301 -10.37 -8.41 20.25
CA ASN A 301 -10.50 -7.23 21.08
C ASN A 301 -11.90 -6.65 20.96
N PRO A 302 -12.37 -5.92 21.96
CA PRO A 302 -13.65 -5.19 21.87
C PRO A 302 -13.62 -4.21 20.67
N GLU A 303 -14.76 -4.11 20.00
CA GLU A 303 -14.94 -3.10 18.94
C GLU A 303 -14.82 -1.68 19.53
N LYS A 304 -14.04 -0.84 18.86
CA LYS A 304 -13.92 0.58 19.18
C LYS A 304 -14.90 1.37 18.30
N PRO A 305 -15.41 2.53 18.73
CA PRO A 305 -16.30 3.38 17.92
C PRO A 305 -15.50 4.11 16.81
N LEU A 306 -14.73 3.36 16.04
CA LEU A 306 -13.85 3.86 14.99
C LEU A 306 -13.77 2.80 13.89
N MET A 307 -14.31 3.09 12.73
CA MET A 307 -14.24 2.20 11.57
C MET A 307 -12.88 2.37 10.90
N TRP A 308 -12.02 1.36 11.01
CA TRP A 308 -10.71 1.37 10.34
C TRP A 308 -10.87 1.20 8.84
N ASP A 309 -9.95 1.78 8.08
CA ASP A 309 -10.01 1.79 6.63
C ASP A 309 -8.60 1.68 6.03
N ASN A 310 -8.51 0.94 4.93
CA ASN A 310 -7.34 0.73 4.10
C ASN A 310 -6.14 0.14 4.86
N HIS A 311 -5.09 0.93 5.12
CA HIS A 311 -3.80 0.39 5.51
C HIS A 311 -3.42 0.73 6.94
N LEU A 312 -2.69 -0.20 7.54
CA LEU A 312 -1.90 -0.01 8.74
C LEU A 312 -0.43 0.10 8.34
N VAL A 313 0.25 1.14 8.81
CA VAL A 313 1.66 1.38 8.50
C VAL A 313 2.44 1.43 9.80
N ARG A 314 3.49 0.61 9.88
CA ARG A 314 4.43 0.60 11.02
C ARG A 314 5.46 1.70 10.86
N LEU A 315 5.77 2.37 11.99
CA LEU A 315 6.82 3.38 12.13
C LEU A 315 8.09 2.77 12.71
#